data_9c67f6f439ee382aa20af2e51431f5a0
#
_entry.id   9c67f6f439ee382aa20af2e51431f5a0
#
_cell.length_a   1.000
_cell.length_b   1.000
_cell.length_c   1.000
_cell.angle_alpha   90.00
_cell.angle_beta   90.00
_cell.angle_gamma   90.00
#
_symmetry.space_group_name_H-M   'P 1'
#
loop_
_entity.id
_entity.type
_entity.pdbx_description
1 polymer ?
#
loop_
_entity_poly.entity_id
_entity_poly.type
_entity_poly.pdbx_seq_one_letter_code
_entity_poly.pdbx_strand_id
1 'polypeptide(L)'
;MQNIPVVKMGIISVSRSCFPVALSEMRRHNVVNAYGADLYECPICVETELDAKKAVEDVKAAGVDALVVFLGNFGPETPETMIADMFDGPLMYTCAAEGDGDLMNGRGDAYCGMLNASYNLGLRGKKVYIPEY
;
A
#
# COMPACT_ATOMS: atom_id res chain seq x y z
N MET A 1 -32.73 0.48 14.03
CA MET A 1 -31.51 -0.33 13.79
C MET A 1 -30.82 0.23 12.57
N GLN A 2 -29.64 0.80 12.71
CA GLN A 2 -28.85 1.20 11.56
C GLN A 2 -28.07 -0.03 11.09
N ASN A 3 -28.34 -0.49 9.87
CA ASN A 3 -27.62 -1.62 9.26
C ASN A 3 -26.34 -1.08 8.59
N ILE A 4 -25.41 -0.60 9.41
CA ILE A 4 -24.11 -0.11 8.96
C ILE A 4 -23.13 -1.27 9.14
N PRO A 5 -22.52 -1.78 8.06
CA PRO A 5 -21.52 -2.83 8.18
C PRO A 5 -20.29 -2.31 8.94
N VAL A 6 -19.72 -3.15 9.78
CA VAL A 6 -18.41 -2.88 10.39
C VAL A 6 -17.36 -3.41 9.41
N VAL A 7 -16.55 -2.52 8.87
CA VAL A 7 -15.49 -2.84 7.92
C VAL A 7 -14.14 -2.67 8.62
N LYS A 8 -13.35 -3.74 8.68
CA LYS A 8 -11.97 -3.68 9.16
C LYS A 8 -11.04 -3.33 8.01
N MET A 9 -10.42 -2.18 8.10
CA MET A 9 -9.44 -1.72 7.11
C MET A 9 -8.03 -2.11 7.51
N GLY A 10 -7.20 -2.40 6.51
CA GLY A 10 -5.77 -2.66 6.68
C GLY A 10 -4.92 -1.87 5.71
N ILE A 11 -3.63 -1.75 6.00
CA ILE A 11 -2.64 -1.10 5.15
C ILE A 11 -1.39 -1.96 5.02
N ILE A 12 -0.94 -2.16 3.78
CA ILE A 12 0.35 -2.76 3.43
C ILE A 12 1.21 -1.68 2.78
N SER A 13 2.46 -1.51 3.21
CA SER A 13 3.42 -0.68 2.47
C SER A 13 4.23 -1.50 1.50
N VAL A 14 4.68 -0.85 0.44
CA VAL A 14 5.57 -1.45 -0.56
C VAL A 14 6.85 -0.61 -0.68
N SER A 15 7.95 -1.26 -1.07
CA SER A 15 9.25 -0.61 -1.24
C SER A 15 10.03 -1.26 -2.37
N ARG A 16 10.66 -0.46 -3.22
CA ARG A 16 11.60 -0.95 -4.22
C ARG A 16 13.01 -0.97 -3.65
N SER A 17 13.74 -2.05 -3.89
CA SER A 17 15.06 -2.32 -3.29
C SER A 17 16.13 -1.25 -3.50
N CYS A 18 15.98 -0.35 -4.49
CA CYS A 18 16.89 0.79 -4.71
C CYS A 18 16.53 2.03 -3.86
N PHE A 19 15.45 1.98 -3.09
CA PHE A 19 15.02 3.02 -2.15
C PHE A 19 15.10 2.52 -0.70
N PRO A 20 15.23 3.42 0.29
CA PRO A 20 15.24 2.99 1.69
C PRO A 20 13.89 2.39 2.12
N VAL A 21 13.87 1.12 2.51
CA VAL A 21 12.67 0.45 3.03
C VAL A 21 12.13 1.16 4.27
N ALA A 22 13.02 1.64 5.14
CA ALA A 22 12.65 2.38 6.35
C ALA A 22 11.85 3.66 6.06
N LEU A 23 12.06 4.30 4.91
CA LEU A 23 11.27 5.45 4.48
C LEU A 23 9.80 5.05 4.23
N SER A 24 9.58 3.93 3.55
CA SER A 24 8.24 3.42 3.28
C SER A 24 7.52 3.00 4.56
N GLU A 25 8.22 2.32 5.45
CA GLU A 25 7.67 1.89 6.75
C GLU A 25 7.30 3.08 7.64
N MET A 26 8.19 4.08 7.74
CA MET A 26 7.93 5.31 8.48
C MET A 26 6.70 6.06 7.94
N ARG A 27 6.61 6.20 6.62
CA ARG A 27 5.49 6.89 5.97
C ARG A 27 4.17 6.14 6.20
N ARG A 28 4.16 4.80 6.11
CA ARG A 28 3.01 3.95 6.46
C ARG A 28 2.59 4.19 7.91
N HIS A 29 3.53 4.13 8.85
CA HIS A 29 3.25 4.35 10.26
C HIS A 29 2.64 5.73 10.54
N ASN A 30 3.13 6.76 9.85
CA ASN A 30 2.56 8.10 9.93
C ASN A 30 1.11 8.15 9.44
N VAL A 31 0.77 7.43 8.37
CA VAL A 31 -0.62 7.30 7.88
C VAL A 31 -1.50 6.64 8.93
N VAL A 32 -1.06 5.53 9.51
CA VAL A 32 -1.80 4.82 10.56
C VAL A 32 -2.07 5.74 11.76
N ASN A 33 -1.05 6.45 12.23
CA ASN A 33 -1.19 7.39 13.34
C ASN A 33 -2.13 8.56 13.03
N ALA A 34 -2.09 9.07 11.79
CA ALA A 34 -2.93 10.20 11.38
C ALA A 34 -4.40 9.79 11.12
N TYR A 35 -4.66 8.53 10.80
CA TYR A 35 -5.99 8.04 10.50
C TYR A 35 -6.93 8.12 11.73
N GLY A 36 -6.40 7.93 12.92
CA GLY A 36 -7.10 8.15 14.18
C GLY A 36 -8.24 7.16 14.51
N ALA A 37 -8.35 6.06 13.76
CA ALA A 37 -9.28 4.97 13.97
C ALA A 37 -8.53 3.63 13.81
N ASP A 38 -9.21 2.51 14.07
CA ASP A 38 -8.60 1.19 13.93
C ASP A 38 -8.25 0.88 12.46
N LEU A 39 -7.00 1.05 12.11
CA LEU A 39 -6.41 0.65 10.83
C LEU A 39 -5.35 -0.40 11.12
N TYR A 40 -5.58 -1.63 10.63
CA TYR A 40 -4.61 -2.72 10.80
C TYR A 40 -3.35 -2.41 10.02
N GLU A 41 -2.23 -2.26 10.71
CA GLU A 41 -0.93 -2.04 10.11
C GLU A 41 -0.23 -3.39 9.87
N CYS A 42 -0.13 -3.81 8.60
CA CYS A 42 0.65 -5.00 8.26
C CYS A 42 2.13 -4.75 8.56
N PRO A 43 2.80 -5.63 9.34
CA PRO A 43 4.21 -5.44 9.69
C PRO A 43 5.18 -5.67 8.51
N ILE A 44 4.69 -6.24 7.41
CA ILE A 44 5.50 -6.61 6.26
C ILE A 44 5.49 -5.45 5.26
N CYS A 45 6.67 -4.92 4.94
CA CYS A 45 6.87 -4.05 3.78
C CYS A 45 7.22 -4.92 2.58
N VAL A 46 6.46 -4.78 1.49
CA VAL A 46 6.58 -5.67 0.33
C VAL A 46 7.67 -5.18 -0.61
N GLU A 47 8.70 -5.98 -0.80
CA GLU A 47 9.76 -5.77 -1.78
C GLU A 47 9.80 -6.89 -2.84
N THR A 48 9.34 -8.09 -2.48
CA THR A 48 9.38 -9.29 -3.33
C THR A 48 8.01 -9.95 -3.43
N GLU A 49 7.88 -10.86 -4.40
CA GLU A 49 6.66 -11.67 -4.56
C GLU A 49 6.37 -12.55 -3.33
N LEU A 50 7.42 -12.98 -2.62
CA LEU A 50 7.27 -13.74 -1.38
C LEU A 50 6.71 -12.87 -0.26
N ASP A 51 7.17 -11.62 -0.17
CA ASP A 51 6.63 -10.65 0.81
C ASP A 51 5.19 -10.32 0.50
N ALA A 52 4.82 -10.16 -0.78
CA ALA A 52 3.43 -9.94 -1.18
C ALA A 52 2.50 -11.06 -0.71
N LYS A 53 2.92 -12.33 -0.87
CA LYS A 53 2.16 -13.48 -0.37
C LYS A 53 2.00 -13.44 1.14
N LYS A 54 3.10 -13.24 1.87
CA LYS A 54 3.09 -13.18 3.34
C LYS A 54 2.24 -12.02 3.86
N ALA A 55 2.33 -10.85 3.23
CA ALA A 55 1.57 -9.67 3.62
C ALA A 55 0.06 -9.89 3.41
N VAL A 56 -0.35 -10.51 2.29
CA VAL A 56 -1.75 -10.83 2.05
C VAL A 56 -2.25 -11.91 3.02
N GLU A 57 -1.45 -12.93 3.32
CA GLU A 57 -1.79 -13.92 4.34
C GLU A 57 -1.96 -13.28 5.73
N ASP A 58 -1.09 -12.35 6.10
CA ASP A 58 -1.15 -11.61 7.37
C ASP A 58 -2.43 -10.79 7.50
N VAL A 59 -2.77 -9.97 6.51
CA VAL A 59 -3.99 -9.15 6.57
C VAL A 59 -5.26 -10.00 6.52
N LYS A 60 -5.26 -11.11 5.79
CA LYS A 60 -6.37 -12.08 5.80
C LYS A 60 -6.53 -12.74 7.18
N ALA A 61 -5.44 -13.16 7.80
CA ALA A 61 -5.46 -13.75 9.16
C ALA A 61 -5.93 -12.72 10.21
N ALA A 62 -5.62 -11.43 10.01
CA ALA A 62 -6.11 -10.36 10.84
C ALA A 62 -7.60 -10.02 10.61
N GLY A 63 -8.26 -10.61 9.62
CA GLY A 63 -9.66 -10.35 9.29
C GLY A 63 -9.90 -8.99 8.62
N VAL A 64 -8.96 -8.53 7.82
CA VAL A 64 -9.10 -7.28 7.04
C VAL A 64 -10.11 -7.49 5.91
N ASP A 65 -11.10 -6.60 5.83
CA ASP A 65 -12.16 -6.63 4.81
C ASP A 65 -11.85 -5.73 3.61
N ALA A 66 -11.12 -4.63 3.84
CA ALA A 66 -10.72 -3.67 2.80
C ALA A 66 -9.26 -3.25 3.00
N LEU A 67 -8.49 -3.17 1.93
CA LEU A 67 -7.04 -3.03 2.00
C LEU A 67 -6.54 -1.80 1.25
N VAL A 68 -5.65 -1.06 1.90
CA VAL A 68 -4.85 0.00 1.30
C VAL A 68 -3.48 -0.55 0.95
N VAL A 69 -3.08 -0.46 -0.30
CA VAL A 69 -1.69 -0.67 -0.76
C VAL A 69 -1.04 0.70 -0.89
N PHE A 70 -0.06 0.94 -0.03
CA PHE A 70 0.56 2.25 0.14
C PHE A 70 2.00 2.25 -0.39
N LEU A 71 2.22 3.04 -1.43
CA LEU A 71 3.54 3.27 -1.98
C LEU A 71 4.25 4.35 -1.14
N GLY A 72 5.03 3.91 -0.16
CA GLY A 72 5.85 4.81 0.64
C GLY A 72 7.10 5.31 -0.09
N ASN A 73 7.53 4.56 -1.10
CA ASN A 73 8.49 4.94 -2.15
C ASN A 73 8.00 4.38 -3.49
N PHE A 74 8.86 4.27 -4.50
CA PHE A 74 8.49 3.88 -5.86
C PHE A 74 7.68 2.56 -5.93
N GLY A 75 7.98 1.61 -5.07
CA GLY A 75 7.34 0.29 -5.07
C GLY A 75 7.88 -0.69 -6.13
N PRO A 76 7.71 -2.00 -5.90
CA PRO A 76 8.12 -3.06 -6.81
C PRO A 76 6.95 -3.45 -7.71
N GLU A 77 7.05 -3.25 -9.01
CA GLU A 77 5.95 -3.35 -9.99
C GLU A 77 5.16 -4.65 -9.95
N THR A 78 5.84 -5.80 -9.97
CA THR A 78 5.17 -7.10 -9.94
C THR A 78 4.64 -7.44 -8.55
N PRO A 79 5.42 -7.39 -7.47
CA PRO A 79 4.93 -7.73 -6.13
C PRO A 79 3.73 -6.89 -5.69
N GLU A 80 3.76 -5.57 -5.90
CA GLU A 80 2.67 -4.70 -5.47
C GLU A 80 1.37 -4.97 -6.23
N THR A 81 1.44 -5.26 -7.53
CA THR A 81 0.24 -5.56 -8.33
C THR A 81 -0.28 -6.98 -8.12
N MET A 82 0.58 -7.93 -7.68
CA MET A 82 0.15 -9.28 -7.27
C MET A 82 -0.77 -9.25 -6.05
N ILE A 83 -0.66 -8.25 -5.16
CA ILE A 83 -1.57 -8.09 -4.03
C ILE A 83 -3.02 -8.04 -4.52
N ALA A 84 -3.28 -7.34 -5.65
CA ALA A 84 -4.61 -7.26 -6.24
C ALA A 84 -5.12 -8.59 -6.84
N ASP A 85 -4.23 -9.53 -7.14
CA ASP A 85 -4.62 -10.87 -7.56
C ASP A 85 -5.00 -11.79 -6.39
N MET A 86 -4.45 -11.52 -5.21
CA MET A 86 -4.53 -12.41 -4.05
C MET A 86 -5.53 -11.94 -2.98
N PHE A 87 -5.88 -10.65 -2.94
CA PHE A 87 -6.83 -10.11 -1.96
C PHE A 87 -8.22 -9.97 -2.59
N ASP A 88 -9.24 -10.53 -1.95
CA ASP A 88 -10.60 -10.63 -2.51
C ASP A 88 -11.51 -9.46 -2.15
N GLY A 89 -11.07 -8.55 -1.25
CA GLY A 89 -11.84 -7.37 -0.82
C GLY A 89 -11.59 -6.13 -1.67
N PRO A 90 -12.26 -5.01 -1.33
CA PRO A 90 -11.98 -3.71 -1.92
C PRO A 90 -10.52 -3.29 -1.72
N LEU A 91 -9.92 -2.74 -2.77
CA LEU A 91 -8.54 -2.30 -2.79
C LEU A 91 -8.45 -0.82 -3.14
N MET A 92 -7.65 -0.09 -2.35
CA MET A 92 -7.19 1.25 -2.67
C MET A 92 -5.68 1.24 -2.86
N TYR A 93 -5.19 1.84 -3.93
CA TYR A 93 -3.77 2.12 -4.14
C TYR A 93 -3.53 3.61 -4.00
N THR A 94 -2.59 3.98 -3.17
CA THR A 94 -2.21 5.37 -2.95
C THR A 94 -0.72 5.49 -2.66
N CYS A 95 -0.17 6.68 -2.78
CA CYS A 95 1.26 6.91 -2.59
C CYS A 95 1.53 8.10 -1.67
N ALA A 96 2.74 8.11 -1.10
CA ALA A 96 3.23 9.23 -0.32
C ALA A 96 3.52 10.44 -1.22
N ALA A 97 3.23 11.63 -0.71
CA ALA A 97 3.80 12.85 -1.27
C ALA A 97 5.31 12.93 -0.95
N GLU A 98 6.08 13.53 -1.83
CA GLU A 98 7.46 13.86 -1.53
C GLU A 98 7.53 15.01 -0.51
N GLY A 99 8.50 14.92 0.40
CA GLY A 99 8.73 15.99 1.36
C GLY A 99 9.37 17.23 0.72
N ASP A 100 9.05 18.39 1.28
CA ASP A 100 9.66 19.65 0.84
C ASP A 100 11.16 19.66 1.21
N GLY A 101 12.02 19.84 0.23
CA GLY A 101 13.36 20.37 0.37
C GLY A 101 14.53 19.38 0.49
N ASP A 102 14.38 18.12 0.83
CA ASP A 102 15.51 17.16 0.84
C ASP A 102 15.34 16.03 -0.18
N LEU A 103 15.63 16.35 -1.43
CA LEU A 103 15.60 15.38 -2.52
C LEU A 103 16.69 14.29 -2.39
N MET A 104 17.69 14.48 -1.52
CA MET A 104 18.80 13.53 -1.36
C MET A 104 18.49 12.43 -0.33
N ASN A 105 17.78 12.78 0.76
CA ASN A 105 17.57 11.86 1.88
C ASN A 105 16.11 11.40 2.05
N GLY A 106 15.16 12.15 1.50
CA GLY A 106 13.73 11.87 1.64
C GLY A 106 13.03 11.47 0.32
N ARG A 107 13.79 11.38 -0.77
CA ARG A 107 13.21 11.03 -2.07
C ARG A 107 12.83 9.57 -2.14
N GLY A 108 11.58 9.31 -2.49
CA GLY A 108 11.05 7.97 -2.68
C GLY A 108 10.47 7.73 -4.08
N ASP A 109 10.27 8.77 -4.86
CA ASP A 109 9.62 8.73 -6.18
C ASP A 109 8.27 7.97 -6.16
N ALA A 110 7.54 8.07 -5.06
CA ALA A 110 6.33 7.30 -4.83
C ALA A 110 5.23 7.62 -5.86
N TYR A 111 5.12 8.86 -6.29
CA TYR A 111 4.17 9.26 -7.32
C TYR A 111 4.49 8.63 -8.69
N CYS A 112 5.76 8.59 -9.07
CA CYS A 112 6.19 7.90 -10.28
C CYS A 112 5.89 6.40 -10.19
N GLY A 113 6.11 5.80 -9.00
CA GLY A 113 5.73 4.43 -8.71
C GLY A 113 4.23 4.20 -8.85
N MET A 114 3.41 5.14 -8.37
CA MET A 114 1.94 5.04 -8.48
C MET A 114 1.46 5.08 -9.95
N LEU A 115 2.07 5.90 -10.80
CA LEU A 115 1.78 5.91 -12.23
C LEU A 115 2.10 4.54 -12.86
N ASN A 116 3.23 3.95 -12.48
CA ASN A 116 3.62 2.61 -12.93
C ASN A 116 2.66 1.54 -12.41
N ALA A 117 2.34 1.53 -11.11
CA ALA A 117 1.38 0.61 -10.52
C ALA A 117 0.01 0.69 -11.21
N SER A 118 -0.50 1.89 -11.46
CA SER A 118 -1.77 2.12 -12.15
C SER A 118 -1.80 1.51 -13.54
N TYR A 119 -0.73 1.69 -14.31
CA TYR A 119 -0.59 1.11 -15.64
C TYR A 119 -0.58 -0.43 -15.59
N ASN A 120 0.22 -1.01 -14.68
CA ASN A 120 0.33 -2.46 -14.55
C ASN A 120 -0.96 -3.11 -14.01
N LEU A 121 -1.66 -2.47 -13.09
CA LEU A 121 -3.00 -2.90 -12.63
C LEU A 121 -4.00 -2.91 -13.79
N GLY A 122 -3.96 -1.88 -14.64
CA GLY A 122 -4.75 -1.83 -15.88
C GLY A 122 -4.46 -3.00 -16.82
N LEU A 123 -3.18 -3.32 -17.04
CA LEU A 123 -2.77 -4.48 -17.86
C LEU A 123 -3.25 -5.81 -17.27
N ARG A 124 -3.32 -5.93 -15.95
CA ARG A 124 -3.87 -7.10 -15.25
C ARG A 124 -5.41 -7.13 -15.21
N GLY A 125 -6.07 -6.10 -15.73
CA GLY A 125 -7.53 -5.98 -15.69
C GLY A 125 -8.08 -5.80 -14.27
N LYS A 126 -7.27 -5.28 -13.32
CA LYS A 126 -7.68 -5.08 -11.93
C LYS A 126 -8.36 -3.74 -11.74
N LYS A 127 -9.53 -3.78 -11.11
CA LYS A 127 -10.26 -2.57 -10.69
C LYS A 127 -9.91 -2.27 -9.26
N VAL A 128 -9.22 -1.16 -9.05
CA VAL A 128 -8.86 -0.64 -7.73
C VAL A 128 -9.30 0.82 -7.63
N TYR A 129 -9.48 1.30 -6.41
CA TYR A 129 -9.70 2.70 -6.16
C TYR A 129 -8.34 3.42 -6.08
N ILE A 130 -8.20 4.50 -6.82
CA ILE A 130 -7.07 5.43 -6.74
C ILE A 130 -7.66 6.80 -6.40
N PRO A 131 -7.35 7.37 -5.24
CA PRO A 131 -7.89 8.67 -4.84
C PRO A 131 -7.43 9.77 -5.79
N GLU A 132 -8.32 10.71 -6.06
CA GLU A 132 -7.97 12.01 -6.64
C GLU A 132 -7.32 12.88 -5.55
N TYR A 133 -6.49 13.88 -5.96
CA TYR A 133 -5.80 14.78 -5.04
C TYR A 133 -6.76 15.68 -4.25
#